data_db7134228f161be370af167faf22e951
#
_entry.id   db7134228f161be370af167faf22e951
#
_cell.length_a   1.000
_cell.length_b   1.000
_cell.length_c   1.000
_cell.angle_alpha   90.00
_cell.angle_beta   90.00
_cell.angle_gamma   90.00
#
_symmetry.space_group_name_H-M   'P 1'
#
loop_
_entity.id
_entity.type
_entity.pdbx_description
1 polymer ?
#
loop_
_entity_poly.entity_id
_entity_poly.type
_entity_poly.pdbx_seq_one_letter_code
_entity_poly.pdbx_strand_id
1 'polypeptide(L)'
;ACGIEIALETNLCPSDFEYLLENCPPDIGVNYDSGNSASLGYDVKQEWDTYGAKIINVHIKDRLLHGPSVPMGEGDADFDTLAKMLSKFDYGGNLILQVARGESGKEVEWYHKNRNFLLDRGIG
;
A
#
# COMPACT_ATOMS: atom_id res chain seq x y z
N ALA A 1 12.37 23.03 12.34
CA ALA A 1 11.93 21.81 11.67
C ALA A 1 12.83 21.53 10.48
N CYS A 2 13.16 20.26 10.20
CA CYS A 2 14.03 19.86 9.09
C CYS A 2 13.28 19.60 7.77
N GLY A 3 11.96 19.85 7.72
CA GLY A 3 11.14 19.66 6.53
C GLY A 3 10.94 18.19 6.11
N ILE A 4 11.08 17.26 7.05
CA ILE A 4 10.86 15.83 6.83
C ILE A 4 9.44 15.48 7.24
N GLU A 5 8.70 14.81 6.35
CA GLU A 5 7.39 14.26 6.64
C GLU A 5 7.53 12.91 7.36
N ILE A 6 6.63 12.65 8.29
CA ILE A 6 6.56 11.37 9.01
C ILE A 6 5.28 10.65 8.58
N ALA A 7 5.42 9.42 8.13
CA ALA A 7 4.29 8.56 7.79
C ALA A 7 4.18 7.39 8.78
N LEU A 8 2.98 7.13 9.28
CA LEU A 8 2.68 5.99 10.14
C LEU A 8 2.23 4.80 9.28
N GLU A 9 2.73 3.62 9.63
CA GLU A 9 2.22 2.34 9.15
C GLU A 9 1.79 1.50 10.36
N THR A 10 0.56 0.99 10.35
CA THR A 10 -0.01 0.26 11.50
C THR A 10 -0.78 -0.97 11.05
N ASN A 11 -1.11 -1.85 12.01
CA ASN A 11 -2.01 -2.99 11.83
C ASN A 11 -3.42 -2.71 12.40
N LEU A 12 -3.71 -1.47 12.74
CA LEU A 12 -5.02 -1.07 13.26
C LEU A 12 -6.09 -1.19 12.18
N CYS A 13 -7.30 -1.53 12.58
CA CYS A 13 -8.44 -1.45 11.67
C CYS A 13 -8.70 0.02 11.27
N PRO A 14 -9.40 0.27 10.16
CA PRO A 14 -9.58 1.63 9.64
C PRO A 14 -10.08 2.63 10.67
N SER A 15 -11.08 2.26 11.48
CA SER A 15 -11.65 3.15 12.52
C SER A 15 -10.67 3.48 13.64
N ASP A 16 -9.88 2.49 14.08
CA ASP A 16 -8.90 2.70 15.16
C ASP A 16 -7.72 3.52 14.65
N PHE A 17 -7.35 3.34 13.37
CA PHE A 17 -6.30 4.15 12.76
C PHE A 17 -6.76 5.60 12.54
N GLU A 18 -8.01 5.82 12.11
CA GLU A 18 -8.60 7.15 12.02
C GLU A 18 -8.56 7.86 13.39
N TYR A 19 -8.99 7.17 14.46
CA TYR A 19 -8.94 7.71 15.82
C TYR A 19 -7.50 8.07 16.24
N LEU A 20 -6.52 7.22 15.90
CA LEU A 20 -5.11 7.53 16.17
C LEU A 20 -4.68 8.81 15.41
N LEU A 21 -5.01 8.93 14.13
CA LEU A 21 -4.64 10.08 13.29
C LEU A 21 -5.29 11.39 13.76
N GLU A 22 -6.51 11.34 14.28
CA GLU A 22 -7.20 12.51 14.88
C GLU A 22 -6.49 13.03 16.13
N ASN A 23 -5.75 12.16 16.84
CA ASN A 23 -4.98 12.48 18.04
C ASN A 23 -3.48 12.71 17.78
N CYS A 24 -3.04 12.62 16.53
CA CYS A 24 -1.69 12.95 16.10
C CYS A 24 -1.57 14.42 15.64
N PRO A 25 -0.36 14.98 15.61
CA PRO A 25 -0.11 16.25 14.92
C PRO A 25 -0.62 16.22 13.48
N PRO A 26 -1.14 17.34 12.94
CA PRO A 26 -1.81 17.38 11.64
C PRO A 26 -0.89 17.08 10.44
N ASP A 27 0.42 17.21 10.62
CA ASP A 27 1.47 16.95 9.64
C ASP A 27 1.93 15.47 9.57
N ILE A 28 1.31 14.62 10.39
CA ILE A 28 1.54 13.16 10.31
C ILE A 28 0.74 12.59 9.13
N GLY A 29 1.44 11.90 8.24
CA GLY A 29 0.87 11.18 7.12
C GLY A 29 0.72 9.67 7.38
N VAL A 30 0.24 8.98 6.37
CA VAL A 30 0.06 7.52 6.36
C VAL A 30 0.96 6.88 5.31
N ASN A 31 1.64 5.81 5.69
CA ASN A 31 2.20 4.84 4.74
C ASN A 31 1.20 3.68 4.61
N TYR A 32 0.53 3.61 3.47
CA TYR A 32 -0.38 2.51 3.17
C TYR A 32 0.40 1.31 2.64
N ASP A 33 0.15 0.11 3.14
CA ASP A 33 0.76 -1.14 2.66
C ASP A 33 -0.33 -2.10 2.18
N SER A 34 -0.39 -2.32 0.87
CA SER A 34 -1.41 -3.17 0.23
C SER A 34 -1.36 -4.63 0.71
N GLY A 35 -0.18 -5.14 1.02
CA GLY A 35 -0.02 -6.51 1.51
C GLY A 35 -0.44 -6.65 2.97
N ASN A 36 -0.14 -5.67 3.80
CA ASN A 36 -0.60 -5.69 5.20
C ASN A 36 -2.12 -5.59 5.27
N SER A 37 -2.74 -4.71 4.47
CA SER A 37 -4.19 -4.61 4.29
C SER A 37 -4.79 -5.98 3.92
N ALA A 38 -4.29 -6.61 2.86
CA ALA A 38 -4.74 -7.94 2.41
C ALA A 38 -4.59 -9.01 3.50
N SER A 39 -3.44 -9.05 4.16
CA SER A 39 -3.17 -10.05 5.21
C SER A 39 -4.07 -9.89 6.44
N LEU A 40 -4.51 -8.67 6.74
CA LEU A 40 -5.43 -8.37 7.82
C LEU A 40 -6.90 -8.50 7.41
N GLY A 41 -7.18 -8.67 6.11
CA GLY A 41 -8.52 -8.79 5.57
C GLY A 41 -9.28 -7.47 5.54
N TYR A 42 -8.59 -6.34 5.45
CA TYR A 42 -9.23 -5.03 5.36
C TYR A 42 -9.68 -4.73 3.94
N ASP A 43 -10.76 -3.97 3.84
CA ASP A 43 -11.31 -3.50 2.58
C ASP A 43 -10.59 -2.25 2.12
N VAL A 44 -9.92 -2.32 0.96
CA VAL A 44 -9.12 -1.23 0.38
C VAL A 44 -9.93 0.05 0.23
N LYS A 45 -11.17 -0.08 -0.24
CA LYS A 45 -12.04 1.09 -0.42
C LYS A 45 -12.37 1.75 0.92
N GLN A 46 -12.69 0.95 1.93
CA GLN A 46 -12.97 1.44 3.28
C GLN A 46 -11.76 2.17 3.87
N GLU A 47 -10.57 1.58 3.76
CA GLU A 47 -9.34 2.19 4.26
C GLU A 47 -9.09 3.56 3.61
N TRP A 48 -9.16 3.61 2.27
CA TRP A 48 -8.92 4.85 1.52
C TRP A 48 -10.02 5.89 1.74
N ASP A 49 -11.29 5.49 1.86
CA ASP A 49 -12.38 6.42 2.18
C ASP A 49 -12.22 7.00 3.60
N THR A 50 -11.59 6.26 4.52
CA THR A 50 -11.39 6.69 5.91
C THR A 50 -10.19 7.62 6.06
N TYR A 51 -9.02 7.25 5.55
CA TYR A 51 -7.79 8.02 5.76
C TYR A 51 -6.98 8.30 4.47
N GLY A 52 -7.53 8.04 3.30
CA GLY A 52 -6.85 8.20 2.01
C GLY A 52 -6.24 9.58 1.78
N ALA A 53 -6.91 10.64 2.24
CA ALA A 53 -6.40 12.01 2.14
C ALA A 53 -5.10 12.26 2.95
N LYS A 54 -4.76 11.38 3.88
CA LYS A 54 -3.51 11.43 4.67
C LYS A 54 -2.42 10.49 4.15
N ILE A 55 -2.69 9.70 3.12
CA ILE A 55 -1.71 8.78 2.56
C ILE A 55 -0.67 9.58 1.75
N ILE A 56 0.58 9.54 2.20
CA ILE A 56 1.72 10.22 1.56
C ILE A 56 2.73 9.26 0.96
N ASN A 57 2.64 7.99 1.29
CA ASN A 57 3.48 6.93 0.75
C ASN A 57 2.70 5.61 0.64
N VAL A 58 3.01 4.81 -0.37
CA VAL A 58 2.34 3.50 -0.60
C VAL A 58 3.39 2.42 -0.80
N HIS A 59 3.36 1.39 0.03
CA HIS A 59 4.06 0.15 -0.19
C HIS A 59 3.18 -0.80 -1.01
N ILE A 60 3.71 -1.24 -2.13
CA ILE A 60 3.08 -2.23 -2.99
C ILE A 60 3.63 -3.60 -2.67
N LYS A 61 2.79 -4.44 -2.13
CA LYS A 61 3.08 -5.79 -1.67
C LYS A 61 1.86 -6.68 -1.91
N ASP A 62 2.08 -7.95 -2.16
CA ASP A 62 1.01 -8.95 -2.16
C ASP A 62 1.23 -9.95 -1.02
N ARG A 63 0.17 -10.30 -0.34
CA ARG A 63 0.17 -11.27 0.76
C ARG A 63 -1.10 -12.11 0.73
N LEU A 64 -0.99 -13.32 1.24
CA LEU A 64 -2.15 -14.14 1.56
C LEU A 64 -2.86 -13.62 2.81
N LEU A 65 -4.17 -13.81 2.85
CA LEU A 65 -4.97 -13.55 4.05
C LEU A 65 -4.37 -14.33 5.24
N HIS A 66 -4.04 -13.60 6.31
CA HIS A 66 -3.34 -14.12 7.49
C HIS A 66 -2.03 -14.85 7.17
N GLY A 67 -1.42 -14.56 6.02
CA GLY A 67 -0.28 -15.31 5.49
C GLY A 67 0.93 -14.43 5.11
N PRO A 68 1.94 -15.07 4.52
CA PRO A 68 3.19 -14.44 4.13
C PRO A 68 3.04 -13.59 2.86
N SER A 69 4.10 -12.84 2.53
CA SER A 69 4.26 -12.20 1.22
C SER A 69 4.44 -13.27 0.14
N VAL A 70 3.79 -13.03 -0.99
CA VAL A 70 3.82 -13.89 -2.18
C VAL A 70 4.14 -13.05 -3.42
N PRO A 71 4.47 -13.67 -4.57
CA PRO A 71 4.59 -12.95 -5.83
C PRO A 71 3.33 -12.16 -6.16
N MET A 72 3.50 -11.00 -6.84
CA MET A 72 2.39 -10.14 -7.25
C MET A 72 1.35 -10.91 -8.08
N GLY A 73 0.10 -10.83 -7.65
CA GLY A 73 -1.04 -11.51 -8.26
C GLY A 73 -1.29 -12.92 -7.76
N GLU A 74 -0.49 -13.40 -6.82
CA GLU A 74 -0.68 -14.73 -6.20
C GLU A 74 -1.25 -14.63 -4.77
N GLY A 75 -1.52 -13.42 -4.28
CA GLY A 75 -2.08 -13.15 -2.96
C GLY A 75 -3.51 -12.60 -3.02
N ASP A 76 -3.89 -11.98 -1.92
CA ASP A 76 -5.25 -11.47 -1.68
C ASP A 76 -5.32 -9.93 -1.75
N ALA A 77 -4.25 -9.24 -2.18
CA ALA A 77 -4.27 -7.78 -2.32
C ALA A 77 -5.16 -7.36 -3.49
N ASP A 78 -6.13 -6.48 -3.23
CA ASP A 78 -7.05 -5.96 -4.24
C ASP A 78 -6.44 -4.78 -4.99
N PHE A 79 -5.57 -5.08 -5.95
CA PHE A 79 -4.89 -4.09 -6.78
C PHE A 79 -5.86 -3.33 -7.72
N ASP A 80 -6.96 -3.95 -8.12
CA ASP A 80 -7.94 -3.30 -9.01
C ASP A 80 -8.71 -2.20 -8.26
N THR A 81 -9.07 -2.44 -6.99
CA THR A 81 -9.64 -1.40 -6.14
C THR A 81 -8.59 -0.36 -5.76
N LEU A 82 -7.35 -0.78 -5.47
CA LEU A 82 -6.26 0.15 -5.19
C LEU A 82 -6.03 1.12 -6.35
N ALA A 83 -6.00 0.64 -7.60
CA ALA A 83 -5.87 1.51 -8.78
C ALA A 83 -6.97 2.57 -8.85
N LYS A 84 -8.22 2.18 -8.56
CA LYS A 84 -9.36 3.11 -8.50
C LYS A 84 -9.20 4.15 -7.40
N MET A 85 -8.71 3.75 -6.23
CA MET A 85 -8.50 4.66 -5.11
C MET A 85 -7.35 5.64 -5.37
N LEU A 86 -6.22 5.18 -5.90
CA LEU A 86 -5.11 6.04 -6.32
C LEU A 86 -5.60 7.13 -7.28
N SER A 87 -6.41 6.77 -8.27
CA SER A 87 -7.00 7.71 -9.21
C SER A 87 -8.02 8.64 -8.55
N LYS A 88 -8.93 8.10 -7.72
CA LYS A 88 -9.97 8.88 -7.03
C LYS A 88 -9.38 9.98 -6.13
N PHE A 89 -8.28 9.69 -5.46
CA PHE A 89 -7.61 10.62 -4.55
C PHE A 89 -6.54 11.47 -5.23
N ASP A 90 -6.39 11.36 -6.55
CA ASP A 90 -5.32 12.04 -7.32
C ASP A 90 -3.94 11.85 -6.68
N TYR A 91 -3.65 10.60 -6.29
CA TYR A 91 -2.45 10.29 -5.53
C TYR A 91 -1.19 10.50 -6.37
N GLY A 92 -0.37 11.45 -5.96
CA GLY A 92 0.90 11.81 -6.62
C GLY A 92 2.16 11.47 -5.82
N GLY A 93 2.02 10.68 -4.75
CA GLY A 93 3.15 10.25 -3.93
C GLY A 93 3.92 9.05 -4.50
N ASN A 94 4.81 8.48 -3.70
CA ASN A 94 5.63 7.36 -4.11
C ASN A 94 4.88 6.02 -4.04
N LEU A 95 5.18 5.14 -5.01
CA LEU A 95 4.82 3.73 -4.96
C LEU A 95 6.10 2.92 -4.78
N ILE A 96 6.24 2.28 -3.64
CA ILE A 96 7.44 1.52 -3.27
C ILE A 96 7.17 0.02 -3.41
N LEU A 97 7.87 -0.61 -4.36
CA LEU A 97 7.79 -2.05 -4.55
C LEU A 97 8.48 -2.77 -3.38
N GLN A 98 7.70 -3.42 -2.53
CA GLN A 98 8.16 -4.25 -1.41
C GLN A 98 7.73 -5.70 -1.64
N VAL A 99 8.12 -6.24 -2.77
CA VAL A 99 7.66 -7.55 -3.27
C VAL A 99 8.38 -8.72 -2.60
N ALA A 100 7.74 -9.89 -2.62
CA ALA A 100 8.39 -11.14 -2.22
C ALA A 100 9.67 -11.38 -3.03
N ARG A 101 10.66 -12.01 -2.43
CA ARG A 101 11.92 -12.31 -3.12
C ARG A 101 11.68 -13.27 -4.28
N GLY A 102 12.27 -12.94 -5.43
CA GLY A 102 12.40 -13.84 -6.55
C GLY A 102 13.63 -14.74 -6.46
N GLU A 103 13.97 -15.38 -7.56
CA GLU A 103 15.17 -16.21 -7.69
C GLU A 103 16.43 -15.33 -7.69
N SER A 104 17.43 -15.75 -6.93
CA SER A 104 18.73 -15.04 -6.83
C SER A 104 19.41 -14.96 -8.20
N GLY A 105 19.90 -13.77 -8.55
CA GLY A 105 20.54 -13.49 -9.85
C GLY A 105 19.55 -13.09 -10.94
N LYS A 106 18.23 -13.06 -10.65
CA LYS A 106 17.17 -12.61 -11.57
C LYS A 106 16.42 -11.36 -11.08
N GLU A 107 17.06 -10.55 -10.26
CA GLU A 107 16.43 -9.40 -9.61
C GLU A 107 15.88 -8.39 -10.64
N VAL A 108 16.59 -8.18 -11.76
CA VAL A 108 16.16 -7.25 -12.82
C VAL A 108 14.90 -7.78 -13.53
N GLU A 109 14.88 -9.07 -13.89
CA GLU A 109 13.71 -9.71 -14.51
C GLU A 109 12.50 -9.67 -13.55
N TRP A 110 12.75 -9.92 -12.27
CA TRP A 110 11.76 -9.89 -11.20
C TRP A 110 11.17 -8.49 -11.02
N TYR A 111 12.03 -7.46 -11.02
CA TYR A 111 11.59 -6.07 -11.00
C TYR A 111 10.66 -5.76 -12.19
N HIS A 112 11.07 -6.11 -13.42
CA HIS A 112 10.25 -5.86 -14.60
C HIS A 112 8.92 -6.59 -14.55
N LYS A 113 8.89 -7.84 -14.09
CA LYS A 113 7.65 -8.62 -13.93
C LYS A 113 6.68 -7.91 -12.99
N ASN A 114 7.14 -7.52 -11.81
CA ASN A 114 6.29 -6.86 -10.82
C ASN A 114 5.84 -5.47 -11.27
N ARG A 115 6.74 -4.69 -11.89
CA ARG A 115 6.39 -3.39 -12.46
C ARG A 115 5.32 -3.51 -13.55
N ASN A 116 5.49 -4.44 -14.49
CA ASN A 116 4.53 -4.64 -15.58
C ASN A 116 3.16 -5.08 -15.05
N PHE A 117 3.12 -5.95 -14.04
CA PHE A 117 1.88 -6.34 -13.38
C PHE A 117 1.07 -5.13 -12.89
N LEU A 118 1.73 -4.11 -12.33
CA LEU A 118 1.09 -2.88 -11.87
C LEU A 118 0.66 -1.99 -13.04
N LEU A 119 1.53 -1.80 -14.05
CA LEU A 119 1.20 -0.99 -15.23
C LEU A 119 -0.02 -1.53 -15.98
N ASP A 120 -0.16 -2.85 -16.09
CA ASP A 120 -1.31 -3.51 -16.74
C ASP A 120 -2.63 -3.22 -15.99
N ARG A 121 -2.55 -2.78 -14.73
CA ARG A 121 -3.70 -2.36 -13.88
C ARG A 121 -3.84 -0.86 -13.75
N GLY A 122 -3.05 -0.09 -14.49
CA GLY A 122 -3.07 1.38 -14.44
C GLY A 122 -2.44 1.96 -13.16
N ILE A 123 -1.57 1.19 -12.49
CA ILE A 123 -0.81 1.65 -11.32
C ILE A 123 0.62 2.00 -11.77
N GLY A 124 0.93 3.28 -11.79
CA GLY A 124 2.27 3.77 -12.12
C GLY A 124 2.33 4.78 -13.23
#